data_edc4ce291e4580e7ce3b99324064876f
#
_entry.id   edc4ce291e4580e7ce3b99324064876f
#
_cell.length_a   1.000
_cell.length_b   1.000
_cell.length_c   1.000
_cell.angle_alpha   90.00
_cell.angle_beta   90.00
_cell.angle_gamma   90.00
#
_symmetry.space_group_name_H-M   'P 1'
#
loop_
_entity.id
_entity.type
_entity.pdbx_description
1 polymer ?
#
loop_
_entity_poly.entity_id
_entity_poly.type
_entity_poly.pdbx_seq_one_letter_code
_entity_poly.pdbx_strand_id
1 'polypeptide(L)'
;IVDDKIILVNTMTNEILDHHGVIDKFGVRPDQIIDYLSLIGDSVDNVPGVHKCGPKTAQKWLTEFDSITNLIKNQDKLSGVVGENFRQSVEWLPTAQKLITIDCQVNIDSYDIKKLENLQLKAANWSKLAEVYRELNFRTWLKEAETQLNTMNLATELSADTTPKPQTDPLEQDTDL
;
A
#
# COMPACT_ATOMS: atom_id res chain seq x y z
N ILE A 1 6.62 3.90 7.90
CA ILE A 1 5.90 2.62 7.65
C ILE A 1 6.82 1.43 7.86
N VAL A 2 8.11 1.51 7.45
CA VAL A 2 9.07 0.42 7.63
C VAL A 2 9.41 0.26 9.10
N ASP A 3 9.30 -0.96 9.62
CA ASP A 3 9.67 -1.35 10.98
C ASP A 3 10.15 -2.83 10.99
N ASP A 4 10.28 -3.42 12.16
CA ASP A 4 10.73 -4.82 12.33
C ASP A 4 9.79 -5.86 11.69
N LYS A 5 8.57 -5.48 11.32
CA LYS A 5 7.53 -6.36 10.76
C LYS A 5 7.08 -5.93 9.36
N ILE A 6 7.42 -4.72 8.95
CA ILE A 6 6.93 -4.11 7.71
C ILE A 6 8.12 -3.72 6.83
N ILE A 7 8.15 -4.23 5.61
CA ILE A 7 9.08 -3.80 4.56
C ILE A 7 8.31 -3.11 3.44
N LEU A 8 8.96 -2.21 2.73
CA LEU A 8 8.42 -1.57 1.54
C LEU A 8 9.03 -2.22 0.29
N VAL A 9 8.19 -2.67 -0.62
CA VAL A 9 8.61 -3.24 -1.89
C VAL A 9 8.12 -2.34 -3.04
N ASN A 10 9.05 -1.81 -3.82
CA ASN A 10 8.72 -1.11 -5.05
C ASN A 10 8.56 -2.15 -6.18
N THR A 11 7.33 -2.43 -6.57
CA THR A 11 7.02 -3.45 -7.59
C THR A 11 7.48 -3.06 -9.02
N MET A 12 7.81 -1.79 -9.27
CA MET A 12 8.31 -1.34 -10.58
C MET A 12 9.81 -1.58 -10.73
N THR A 13 10.57 -1.45 -9.63
CA THR A 13 12.04 -1.57 -9.63
C THR A 13 12.53 -2.83 -8.93
N ASN A 14 11.63 -3.56 -8.23
CA ASN A 14 11.94 -4.65 -7.30
C ASN A 14 12.87 -4.22 -6.14
N GLU A 15 12.94 -2.92 -5.86
CA GLU A 15 13.68 -2.41 -4.70
C GLU A 15 12.96 -2.79 -3.42
N ILE A 16 13.69 -3.34 -2.46
CA ILE A 16 13.18 -3.70 -1.14
C ILE A 16 13.82 -2.77 -0.12
N LEU A 17 13.00 -2.08 0.66
CA LEU A 17 13.42 -1.25 1.77
C LEU A 17 12.94 -1.88 3.08
N ASP A 18 13.83 -2.60 3.72
CA ASP A 18 13.77 -2.95 5.13
C ASP A 18 14.43 -1.85 5.98
N HIS A 19 14.68 -2.09 7.24
CA HIS A 19 15.34 -1.15 8.14
C HIS A 19 16.72 -0.69 7.61
N HIS A 20 17.53 -1.61 7.10
CA HIS A 20 18.84 -1.29 6.53
C HIS A 20 18.72 -0.57 5.19
N GLY A 21 17.83 -1.01 4.32
CA GLY A 21 17.57 -0.36 3.03
C GLY A 21 17.12 1.09 3.17
N VAL A 22 16.36 1.42 4.23
CA VAL A 22 16.02 2.82 4.54
C VAL A 22 17.26 3.62 4.93
N ILE A 23 18.12 3.07 5.79
CA ILE A 23 19.37 3.75 6.22
C ILE A 23 20.29 3.94 5.01
N ASP A 24 20.48 2.92 4.19
CA ASP A 24 21.33 2.99 3.00
C ASP A 24 20.84 4.02 1.99
N LYS A 25 19.53 4.12 1.82
CA LYS A 25 18.91 5.04 0.85
C LYS A 25 18.83 6.48 1.33
N PHE A 26 18.43 6.69 2.59
CA PHE A 26 18.12 8.01 3.12
C PHE A 26 19.17 8.52 4.13
N GLY A 27 20.08 7.66 4.62
CA GLY A 27 21.08 7.99 5.62
C GLY A 27 20.52 8.28 7.02
N VAL A 28 19.26 7.88 7.26
CA VAL A 28 18.56 8.03 8.54
C VAL A 28 17.75 6.77 8.82
N ARG A 29 17.43 6.52 10.10
CA ARG A 29 16.62 5.37 10.50
C ARG A 29 15.14 5.54 10.06
N PRO A 30 14.36 4.45 9.94
CA PRO A 30 12.94 4.52 9.61
C PRO A 30 12.12 5.42 10.53
N ASP A 31 12.41 5.42 11.84
CA ASP A 31 11.75 6.27 12.82
C ASP A 31 12.08 7.77 12.69
N GLN A 32 13.15 8.11 11.96
CA GLN A 32 13.58 9.48 11.68
C GLN A 32 13.07 10.03 10.34
N ILE A 33 12.36 9.24 9.52
CA ILE A 33 11.93 9.65 8.17
C ILE A 33 10.98 10.87 8.21
N ILE A 34 10.09 10.92 9.19
CA ILE A 34 9.18 12.09 9.35
C ILE A 34 9.99 13.35 9.61
N ASP A 35 10.96 13.28 10.51
CA ASP A 35 11.84 14.39 10.83
C ASP A 35 12.73 14.77 9.64
N TYR A 36 13.28 13.77 8.96
CA TYR A 36 14.07 13.96 7.74
C TYR A 36 13.29 14.72 6.66
N LEU A 37 12.08 14.26 6.33
CA LEU A 37 11.22 14.91 5.34
C LEU A 37 10.76 16.30 5.80
N SER A 38 10.50 16.50 7.09
CA SER A 38 10.17 17.83 7.63
C SER A 38 11.31 18.82 7.47
N LEU A 39 12.58 18.36 7.55
CA LEU A 39 13.75 19.19 7.34
C LEU A 39 14.01 19.52 5.87
N ILE A 40 13.94 18.55 4.98
CA ILE A 40 14.24 18.75 3.55
C ILE A 40 13.03 19.22 2.75
N GLY A 41 11.82 19.00 3.27
CA GLY A 41 10.54 19.16 2.59
C GLY A 41 10.11 17.94 1.79
N ASP A 42 8.84 17.90 1.45
CA ASP A 42 8.26 16.92 0.54
C ASP A 42 7.63 17.65 -0.66
N SER A 43 8.30 17.59 -1.80
CA SER A 43 7.84 18.25 -3.02
C SER A 43 6.63 17.57 -3.65
N VAL A 44 6.40 16.29 -3.37
CA VAL A 44 5.25 15.53 -3.91
C VAL A 44 3.98 16.02 -3.25
N ASP A 45 4.02 16.22 -1.92
CA ASP A 45 2.88 16.68 -1.13
C ASP A 45 2.90 18.21 -0.88
N ASN A 46 3.82 18.92 -1.54
CA ASN A 46 3.98 20.37 -1.42
C ASN A 46 4.19 20.85 0.02
N VAL A 47 4.93 20.07 0.82
CA VAL A 47 5.31 20.45 2.18
C VAL A 47 6.69 21.13 2.15
N PRO A 48 6.79 22.42 2.48
CA PRO A 48 8.07 23.10 2.50
C PRO A 48 8.95 22.63 3.66
N GLY A 49 10.24 22.42 3.37
CA GLY A 49 11.26 22.14 4.37
C GLY A 49 11.97 23.42 4.84
N VAL A 50 13.05 23.23 5.60
CA VAL A 50 13.95 24.30 6.02
C VAL A 50 14.75 24.80 4.83
N HIS A 51 14.71 26.11 4.57
CA HIS A 51 15.37 26.69 3.40
C HIS A 51 16.87 26.36 3.36
N LYS A 52 17.36 25.86 2.22
CA LYS A 52 18.70 25.36 1.97
C LYS A 52 19.13 24.13 2.82
N CYS A 53 18.22 23.50 3.53
CA CYS A 53 18.46 22.22 4.19
C CYS A 53 18.27 21.08 3.19
N GLY A 54 19.34 20.53 2.68
CA GLY A 54 19.30 19.36 1.80
C GLY A 54 19.53 18.05 2.58
N PRO A 55 19.46 16.90 1.87
CA PRO A 55 19.62 15.56 2.46
C PRO A 55 20.83 15.40 3.38
N LYS A 56 22.01 15.84 2.93
CA LYS A 56 23.25 15.71 3.72
C LYS A 56 23.21 16.49 5.04
N THR A 57 22.57 17.68 5.03
CA THR A 57 22.44 18.48 6.25
C THR A 57 21.45 17.86 7.21
N ALA A 58 20.30 17.38 6.71
CA ALA A 58 19.31 16.70 7.52
C ALA A 58 19.87 15.40 8.14
N GLN A 59 20.57 14.57 7.35
CA GLN A 59 21.26 13.37 7.83
C GLN A 59 22.23 13.70 8.97
N LYS A 60 23.13 14.69 8.76
CA LYS A 60 24.09 15.12 9.78
C LYS A 60 23.38 15.54 11.06
N TRP A 61 22.36 16.38 10.95
CA TRP A 61 21.63 16.87 12.11
C TRP A 61 20.88 15.76 12.86
N LEU A 62 20.23 14.83 12.13
CA LEU A 62 19.54 13.72 12.77
C LEU A 62 20.50 12.67 13.36
N THR A 63 21.68 12.51 12.80
CA THR A 63 22.74 11.70 13.41
C THR A 63 23.25 12.32 14.72
N GLU A 64 23.41 13.65 14.77
CA GLU A 64 23.98 14.37 15.92
C GLU A 64 22.95 14.59 17.04
N PHE A 65 21.71 14.95 16.67
CA PHE A 65 20.67 15.38 17.62
C PHE A 65 19.51 14.39 17.75
N ASP A 66 19.46 13.37 16.91
CA ASP A 66 18.48 12.30 16.89
C ASP A 66 17.06 12.70 16.40
N SER A 67 16.56 13.87 16.74
CA SER A 67 15.21 14.32 16.38
C SER A 67 15.08 15.83 16.19
N ILE A 68 14.04 16.28 15.49
CA ILE A 68 13.69 17.71 15.38
C ILE A 68 13.46 18.31 16.77
N THR A 69 12.84 17.58 17.68
CA THR A 69 12.61 18.06 19.05
C THR A 69 13.93 18.41 19.75
N ASN A 70 14.96 17.57 19.58
CA ASN A 70 16.28 17.84 20.14
C ASN A 70 17.03 18.94 19.36
N LEU A 71 16.83 19.03 18.04
CA LEU A 71 17.35 20.12 17.22
C LEU A 71 16.83 21.48 17.73
N ILE A 72 15.53 21.59 18.00
CA ILE A 72 14.92 22.81 18.54
C ILE A 72 15.53 23.19 19.90
N LYS A 73 15.74 22.21 20.78
CA LYS A 73 16.39 22.43 22.10
C LYS A 73 17.84 22.90 21.98
N ASN A 74 18.51 22.53 20.89
CA ASN A 74 19.92 22.82 20.65
C ASN A 74 20.15 23.77 19.46
N GLN A 75 19.15 24.54 19.06
CA GLN A 75 19.18 25.37 17.85
C GLN A 75 20.33 26.39 17.85
N ASP A 76 20.81 26.82 19.04
CA ASP A 76 21.94 27.74 19.18
C ASP A 76 23.27 27.10 18.73
N LYS A 77 23.37 25.78 18.71
CA LYS A 77 24.55 25.05 18.23
C LYS A 77 24.61 24.94 16.72
N LEU A 78 23.49 25.23 16.03
CA LEU A 78 23.41 25.16 14.57
C LEU A 78 24.01 26.41 13.95
N SER A 79 25.16 26.25 13.31
CA SER A 79 25.91 27.35 12.71
C SER A 79 25.58 27.59 11.23
N GLY A 80 25.93 28.79 10.75
CA GLY A 80 25.80 29.15 9.34
C GLY A 80 24.38 29.48 8.90
N VAL A 81 24.23 29.74 7.59
CA VAL A 81 22.96 30.20 7.00
C VAL A 81 21.84 29.18 7.18
N VAL A 82 22.15 27.88 7.12
CA VAL A 82 21.14 26.82 7.28
C VAL A 82 20.65 26.74 8.72
N GLY A 83 21.54 26.97 9.72
CA GLY A 83 21.15 27.06 11.13
C GLY A 83 20.23 28.25 11.39
N GLU A 84 20.48 29.40 10.74
CA GLU A 84 19.60 30.57 10.81
C GLU A 84 18.23 30.25 10.19
N ASN A 85 18.20 29.64 9.00
CA ASN A 85 16.95 29.23 8.36
C ASN A 85 16.18 28.20 9.20
N PHE A 86 16.88 27.31 9.91
CA PHE A 86 16.24 26.38 10.85
C PHE A 86 15.50 27.14 11.97
N ARG A 87 16.16 28.10 12.61
CA ARG A 87 15.53 28.95 13.65
C ARG A 87 14.28 29.66 13.16
N GLN A 88 14.31 30.17 11.93
CA GLN A 88 13.14 30.81 11.30
C GLN A 88 12.00 29.82 10.96
N SER A 89 12.32 28.55 10.83
CA SER A 89 11.36 27.49 10.48
C SER A 89 10.76 26.78 11.70
N VAL A 90 11.23 27.05 12.92
CA VAL A 90 10.85 26.30 14.14
C VAL A 90 9.35 26.27 14.36
N GLU A 91 8.64 27.38 14.10
CA GLU A 91 7.16 27.45 14.25
C GLU A 91 6.42 26.61 13.21
N TRP A 92 7.02 26.40 12.03
CA TRP A 92 6.44 25.62 10.94
C TRP A 92 6.64 24.11 11.11
N LEU A 93 7.76 23.68 11.69
CA LEU A 93 8.15 22.27 11.76
C LEU A 93 7.09 21.34 12.36
N PRO A 94 6.34 21.70 13.44
CA PRO A 94 5.27 20.84 13.95
C PRO A 94 4.13 20.62 12.94
N THR A 95 3.84 21.63 12.13
CA THR A 95 2.84 21.52 11.04
C THR A 95 3.35 20.61 9.93
N ALA A 96 4.61 20.76 9.54
CA ALA A 96 5.24 19.87 8.55
C ALA A 96 5.22 18.41 9.02
N GLN A 97 5.63 18.13 10.25
CA GLN A 97 5.57 16.77 10.83
C GLN A 97 4.14 16.21 10.80
N LYS A 98 3.14 17.02 11.17
CA LYS A 98 1.74 16.58 11.13
C LYS A 98 1.25 16.25 9.71
N LEU A 99 1.64 17.03 8.71
CA LEU A 99 1.27 16.80 7.31
C LEU A 99 1.95 15.56 6.73
N ILE A 100 3.18 15.28 7.14
CA ILE A 100 3.97 14.12 6.67
C ILE A 100 3.58 12.82 7.40
N THR A 101 3.05 12.93 8.62
CA THR A 101 2.67 11.76 9.41
C THR A 101 1.41 11.12 8.85
N ILE A 102 1.49 9.82 8.55
CA ILE A 102 0.35 9.03 8.09
C ILE A 102 -0.66 8.89 9.23
N ASP A 103 -1.91 9.29 8.99
CA ASP A 103 -3.01 9.07 9.93
C ASP A 103 -3.48 7.61 9.86
N CYS A 104 -3.17 6.83 10.90
CA CYS A 104 -3.60 5.43 11.03
C CYS A 104 -4.97 5.28 11.69
N GLN A 105 -5.65 6.37 12.04
CA GLN A 105 -6.96 6.37 12.74
C GLN A 105 -8.09 6.97 11.88
N VAL A 106 -7.89 6.98 10.56
CA VAL A 106 -8.93 7.47 9.63
C VAL A 106 -10.21 6.68 9.80
N ASN A 107 -11.33 7.39 9.97
CA ASN A 107 -12.64 6.74 10.03
C ASN A 107 -13.04 6.20 8.66
N ILE A 108 -13.17 4.87 8.58
CA ILE A 108 -13.59 4.14 7.38
C ILE A 108 -15.00 3.53 7.52
N ASP A 109 -15.80 3.97 8.49
CA ASP A 109 -17.15 3.40 8.76
C ASP A 109 -18.10 3.55 7.57
N SER A 110 -17.88 4.55 6.72
CA SER A 110 -18.65 4.74 5.47
C SER A 110 -18.37 3.69 4.41
N TYR A 111 -17.25 2.98 4.51
CA TYR A 111 -16.89 1.87 3.65
C TYR A 111 -17.23 0.59 4.44
N ASP A 112 -18.00 -0.30 3.95
CA ASP A 112 -18.41 -1.56 4.64
C ASP A 112 -17.21 -2.51 4.96
N ILE A 113 -16.11 -1.92 5.48
CA ILE A 113 -14.83 -2.56 5.80
C ILE A 113 -14.67 -2.56 7.33
N LYS A 114 -15.57 -3.28 8.02
CA LYS A 114 -15.53 -3.35 9.48
C LYS A 114 -14.59 -4.44 10.02
N LYS A 115 -14.17 -5.37 9.17
CA LYS A 115 -13.29 -6.50 9.52
C LYS A 115 -12.37 -6.84 8.36
N LEU A 116 -11.19 -7.38 8.67
CA LEU A 116 -10.24 -7.85 7.67
C LEU A 116 -10.84 -8.88 6.71
N GLU A 117 -11.77 -9.71 7.18
CA GLU A 117 -12.46 -10.71 6.37
C GLU A 117 -13.26 -10.07 5.22
N ASN A 118 -13.72 -8.82 5.39
CA ASN A 118 -14.43 -8.08 4.35
C ASN A 118 -13.51 -7.65 3.19
N LEU A 119 -12.19 -7.69 3.39
CA LEU A 119 -11.16 -7.39 2.38
C LEU A 119 -10.74 -8.61 1.56
N GLN A 120 -11.33 -9.80 1.79
CA GLN A 120 -11.03 -10.96 0.99
C GLN A 120 -11.36 -10.72 -0.49
N LEU A 121 -10.41 -11.06 -1.35
CA LEU A 121 -10.63 -11.02 -2.79
C LEU A 121 -11.77 -12.00 -3.15
N LYS A 122 -12.82 -11.47 -3.74
CA LYS A 122 -13.91 -12.29 -4.33
C LYS A 122 -13.47 -12.76 -5.71
N ALA A 123 -14.07 -13.86 -6.17
CA ALA A 123 -13.87 -14.29 -7.54
C ALA A 123 -14.25 -13.16 -8.52
N ALA A 124 -13.44 -13.00 -9.57
CA ALA A 124 -13.69 -11.98 -10.57
C ALA A 124 -15.02 -12.23 -11.29
N ASN A 125 -15.82 -11.16 -11.42
CA ASN A 125 -17.02 -11.20 -12.25
C ASN A 125 -16.63 -10.93 -13.71
N TRP A 126 -16.22 -11.98 -14.40
CA TRP A 126 -15.74 -11.89 -15.79
C TRP A 126 -16.78 -11.35 -16.75
N SER A 127 -18.07 -11.65 -16.54
CA SER A 127 -19.15 -11.09 -17.36
C SER A 127 -19.22 -9.57 -17.25
N LYS A 128 -19.20 -9.05 -16.02
CA LYS A 128 -19.19 -7.60 -15.79
C LYS A 128 -17.92 -6.92 -16.30
N LEU A 129 -16.78 -7.57 -16.12
CA LEU A 129 -15.50 -7.07 -16.66
C LEU A 129 -15.52 -7.03 -18.19
N ALA A 130 -16.06 -8.04 -18.87
CA ALA A 130 -16.17 -8.04 -20.32
C ALA A 130 -17.08 -6.90 -20.84
N GLU A 131 -18.19 -6.59 -20.16
CA GLU A 131 -19.03 -5.44 -20.48
C GLU A 131 -18.24 -4.14 -20.39
N VAL A 132 -17.57 -3.88 -19.25
CA VAL A 132 -16.78 -2.67 -19.03
C VAL A 132 -15.63 -2.56 -20.03
N TYR A 133 -14.89 -3.64 -20.28
CA TYR A 133 -13.79 -3.63 -21.24
C TYR A 133 -14.25 -3.39 -22.68
N ARG A 134 -15.46 -3.83 -23.04
CA ARG A 134 -16.06 -3.56 -24.35
C ARG A 134 -16.45 -2.08 -24.46
N GLU A 135 -17.10 -1.53 -23.45
CA GLU A 135 -17.46 -0.10 -23.38
C GLU A 135 -16.24 0.81 -23.46
N LEU A 136 -15.17 0.48 -22.70
CA LEU A 136 -13.92 1.24 -22.68
C LEU A 136 -12.97 0.91 -23.85
N ASN A 137 -13.34 0.01 -24.74
CA ASN A 137 -12.55 -0.43 -25.89
C ASN A 137 -11.16 -1.03 -25.51
N PHE A 138 -11.09 -1.73 -24.38
CA PHE A 138 -9.88 -2.41 -23.90
C PHE A 138 -9.76 -3.81 -24.52
N ARG A 139 -9.32 -3.89 -25.76
CA ARG A 139 -9.38 -5.09 -26.60
C ARG A 139 -8.64 -6.30 -26.02
N THR A 140 -7.48 -6.12 -25.46
CA THR A 140 -6.67 -7.20 -24.89
C THR A 140 -7.33 -7.80 -23.66
N TRP A 141 -7.75 -6.96 -22.73
CA TRP A 141 -8.44 -7.38 -21.51
C TRP A 141 -9.84 -7.96 -21.78
N LEU A 142 -10.53 -7.44 -22.78
CA LEU A 142 -11.79 -8.04 -23.24
C LEU A 142 -11.59 -9.49 -23.70
N LYS A 143 -10.59 -9.74 -24.56
CA LYS A 143 -10.28 -11.10 -25.03
C LYS A 143 -9.93 -12.04 -23.85
N GLU A 144 -9.20 -11.55 -22.88
CA GLU A 144 -8.88 -12.32 -21.68
C GLU A 144 -10.14 -12.66 -20.87
N ALA A 145 -11.00 -11.68 -20.61
CA ALA A 145 -12.26 -11.87 -19.89
C ALA A 145 -13.20 -12.86 -20.61
N GLU A 146 -13.31 -12.78 -21.93
CA GLU A 146 -14.09 -13.72 -22.74
C GLU A 146 -13.51 -15.14 -22.70
N THR A 147 -12.19 -15.28 -22.69
CA THR A 147 -11.52 -16.58 -22.53
C THR A 147 -11.83 -17.21 -21.17
N GLN A 148 -11.78 -16.43 -20.09
CA GLN A 148 -12.12 -16.90 -18.75
C GLN A 148 -13.59 -17.34 -18.65
N LEU A 149 -14.51 -16.58 -19.23
CA LEU A 149 -15.93 -16.94 -19.29
C LEU A 149 -16.15 -18.28 -20.00
N ASN A 150 -15.53 -18.49 -21.15
CA ASN A 150 -15.64 -19.75 -21.90
C ASN A 150 -15.08 -20.93 -21.10
N THR A 151 -13.97 -20.76 -20.42
CA THR A 151 -13.38 -21.80 -19.56
C THR A 151 -14.31 -22.17 -18.40
N MET A 152 -14.93 -21.18 -17.76
CA MET A 152 -15.89 -21.41 -16.67
C MET A 152 -17.14 -22.14 -17.15
N ASN A 153 -17.68 -21.78 -18.32
CA ASN A 153 -18.86 -22.44 -18.89
C ASN A 153 -18.58 -23.91 -19.23
N LEU A 154 -17.42 -24.20 -19.85
CA LEU A 154 -16.98 -25.58 -20.13
C LEU A 154 -16.84 -26.41 -18.86
N ALA A 155 -16.26 -25.84 -17.79
CA ALA A 155 -16.14 -26.53 -16.50
C ALA A 155 -17.51 -26.84 -15.87
N THR A 156 -18.48 -25.94 -16.03
CA THR A 156 -19.84 -26.13 -15.53
C THR A 156 -20.59 -27.23 -16.31
N GLU A 157 -20.44 -27.26 -17.62
CA GLU A 157 -21.03 -28.32 -18.49
C GLU A 157 -20.47 -29.70 -18.18
N LEU A 158 -19.15 -29.82 -17.98
CA LEU A 158 -18.48 -31.07 -17.61
C LEU A 158 -18.92 -31.58 -16.22
N SER A 159 -19.19 -30.69 -15.28
CA SER A 159 -19.67 -31.07 -13.95
C SER A 159 -21.15 -31.47 -13.91
N ALA A 160 -21.95 -31.00 -14.85
CA ALA A 160 -23.37 -31.34 -14.97
C ALA A 160 -23.60 -32.75 -15.57
N ASP A 161 -22.64 -33.26 -16.37
CA ASP A 161 -22.77 -34.55 -17.04
C ASP A 161 -22.33 -35.75 -16.15
N THR A 162 -21.85 -35.47 -14.92
CA THR A 162 -21.41 -36.50 -13.95
C THR A 162 -22.46 -36.88 -12.89
N THR A 163 -23.72 -36.47 -13.04
CA THR A 163 -24.79 -36.99 -12.18
C THR A 163 -25.12 -38.42 -12.52
N PRO A 164 -25.00 -39.39 -11.60
CA PRO A 164 -25.35 -40.80 -11.88
C PRO A 164 -26.83 -40.93 -12.17
N LYS A 165 -27.16 -41.53 -13.32
CA LYS A 165 -28.55 -41.96 -13.62
C LYS A 165 -29.09 -42.82 -12.48
N PRO A 166 -30.34 -42.63 -12.03
CA PRO A 166 -30.92 -43.53 -11.03
C PRO A 166 -30.95 -44.95 -11.59
N GLN A 167 -30.35 -45.89 -10.87
CA GLN A 167 -30.49 -47.30 -11.11
C GLN A 167 -31.96 -47.68 -10.90
N THR A 168 -32.64 -48.09 -11.95
CA THR A 168 -33.94 -48.77 -11.84
C THR A 168 -33.67 -50.16 -11.31
N ASP A 169 -34.18 -50.44 -10.10
CA ASP A 169 -34.23 -51.80 -9.53
C ASP A 169 -35.01 -52.72 -10.46
N PRO A 170 -34.55 -53.98 -10.72
CA PRO A 170 -35.31 -54.97 -11.42
C PRO A 170 -36.39 -55.52 -10.48
N LEU A 171 -37.60 -55.57 -11.02
CA LEU A 171 -38.85 -56.10 -10.49
C LEU A 171 -38.69 -57.42 -9.72
N GLU A 172 -39.25 -57.50 -8.53
CA GLU A 172 -39.68 -58.71 -7.86
C GLU A 172 -40.55 -59.52 -8.80
N GLN A 173 -40.15 -60.73 -9.13
CA GLN A 173 -41.02 -61.76 -9.72
C GLN A 173 -41.74 -62.44 -8.58
N ASP A 174 -43.05 -62.28 -8.55
CA ASP A 174 -44.00 -63.18 -7.88
C ASP A 174 -43.70 -64.62 -8.23
N THR A 175 -43.61 -65.49 -7.21
CA THR A 175 -43.91 -66.91 -7.32
C THR A 175 -44.87 -67.28 -6.21
N ASP A 176 -46.19 -67.29 -6.57
CA ASP A 176 -47.15 -68.23 -5.98
C ASP A 176 -46.81 -69.67 -6.37
N LEU A 177 -46.71 -70.55 -5.37
CA LEU A 177 -47.28 -71.91 -5.22
C LEU A 177 -46.65 -72.59 -3.97
#